data_d57f2c4156004b3449608fcf307b38ec
#
_entry.id   d57f2c4156004b3449608fcf307b38ec
#
_cell.length_a   1.000
_cell.length_b   1.000
_cell.length_c   1.000
_cell.angle_alpha   90.00
_cell.angle_beta   90.00
_cell.angle_gamma   90.00
#
_symmetry.space_group_name_H-M   'P 1'
#
loop_
_entity.id
_entity.type
_entity.pdbx_description
1 polymer ?
#
loop_
_entity_poly.entity_id
_entity_poly.type
_entity_poly.pdbx_seq_one_letter_code
_entity_poly.pdbx_strand_id
1 'polypeptide(L)'
;MLMKIGVFGAVCLLVMAMPLSAQTKDASCSAFSGTWYGSFRVVTPDGKSMRDNAILVLTCDRGTMVGSGGSNIDQQAPISRVQFTGDEIHFHMEPMGGLDFHLKRQGNHLVGTASGQVRAVIDVQPAPGLLPHDQLVAEISDADRKLFEAFDTCNIPAYAGYLSPDLEFYHDQGGKTGYQEQLDSLRQRCGEGLVLRRELVHDSLVVNAAPGFGAIEAATHQFYAKQKDGTEHLYATAKFTEIWTKASGSWKLVRIISYDHQ
;
A
#
# COMPACT_ATOMS: atom_id res chain seq x y z
N MET A 1 69.50 7.75 -21.80
CA MET A 1 68.97 7.25 -20.52
C MET A 1 68.07 8.38 -19.94
N LEU A 2 66.79 8.41 -20.33
CA LEU A 2 65.85 9.44 -19.89
C LEU A 2 64.88 8.81 -18.90
N MET A 3 64.88 9.35 -17.69
CA MET A 3 64.05 8.97 -16.59
C MET A 3 62.67 9.71 -16.71
N LYS A 4 61.58 8.95 -16.88
CA LYS A 4 60.22 9.53 -16.85
C LYS A 4 59.73 9.59 -15.40
N ILE A 5 59.46 10.79 -14.92
CA ILE A 5 58.83 11.06 -13.63
C ILE A 5 57.33 10.99 -13.83
N GLY A 6 56.65 10.00 -13.20
CA GLY A 6 55.22 9.87 -13.16
C GLY A 6 54.62 10.74 -12.06
N VAL A 7 53.74 11.63 -12.44
CA VAL A 7 52.95 12.44 -11.50
C VAL A 7 51.71 11.62 -11.08
N PHE A 8 51.68 11.17 -9.82
CA PHE A 8 50.49 10.60 -9.21
C PHE A 8 49.55 11.75 -8.73
N GLY A 9 48.46 11.96 -9.45
CA GLY A 9 47.41 12.85 -9.01
C GLY A 9 46.58 12.17 -7.91
N ALA A 10 46.67 12.64 -6.69
CA ALA A 10 45.77 12.24 -5.59
C ALA A 10 44.40 12.89 -5.80
N VAL A 11 43.39 12.07 -6.13
CA VAL A 11 41.97 12.48 -6.12
C VAL A 11 41.52 12.50 -4.67
N CYS A 12 41.40 13.69 -4.08
CA CYS A 12 40.84 13.89 -2.75
C CYS A 12 39.30 13.80 -2.85
N LEU A 13 38.74 12.63 -2.47
CA LEU A 13 37.28 12.49 -2.28
C LEU A 13 36.89 13.28 -1.03
N LEU A 14 36.26 14.45 -1.23
CA LEU A 14 35.59 15.18 -0.17
C LEU A 14 34.34 14.41 0.23
N VAL A 15 34.42 13.56 1.25
CA VAL A 15 33.25 13.02 1.93
C VAL A 15 32.71 14.14 2.82
N MET A 16 31.62 14.80 2.36
CA MET A 16 30.90 15.75 3.21
C MET A 16 30.22 14.96 4.34
N ALA A 17 30.81 14.95 5.52
CA ALA A 17 30.20 14.43 6.73
C ALA A 17 29.06 15.37 7.14
N MET A 18 27.83 14.89 7.09
CA MET A 18 26.70 15.61 7.70
C MET A 18 26.92 15.73 9.20
N PRO A 19 26.56 16.88 9.84
CA PRO A 19 26.69 17.04 11.27
C PRO A 19 25.83 15.98 12.01
N LEU A 20 26.36 15.39 13.04
CA LEU A 20 25.74 14.31 13.84
C LEU A 20 24.34 14.68 14.35
N SER A 21 24.08 15.97 14.62
CA SER A 21 22.76 16.50 15.03
C SER A 21 21.71 16.46 13.92
N ALA A 22 22.09 16.53 12.65
CA ALA A 22 21.17 16.39 11.53
C ALA A 22 20.79 14.91 11.32
N GLN A 23 21.73 14.00 11.46
CA GLN A 23 21.49 12.56 11.35
C GLN A 23 20.56 12.04 12.46
N THR A 24 20.65 12.55 13.70
CA THR A 24 19.76 12.17 14.80
C THR A 24 18.33 12.71 14.60
N LYS A 25 18.16 13.91 14.07
CA LYS A 25 16.84 14.48 13.74
C LYS A 25 16.17 13.70 12.60
N ASP A 26 16.88 13.37 11.55
CA ASP A 26 16.35 12.58 10.44
C ASP A 26 15.91 11.18 10.89
N ALA A 27 16.68 10.51 11.74
CA ALA A 27 16.30 9.21 12.29
C ALA A 27 15.03 9.27 13.15
N SER A 28 14.91 10.30 14.02
CA SER A 28 13.71 10.51 14.85
C SER A 28 12.48 10.85 14.01
N CYS A 29 12.63 11.72 13.01
CA CYS A 29 11.58 12.11 12.10
C CYS A 29 11.07 10.92 11.27
N SER A 30 11.97 10.12 10.70
CA SER A 30 11.64 8.98 9.86
C SER A 30 10.84 7.90 10.60
N ALA A 31 11.02 7.80 11.92
CA ALA A 31 10.31 6.84 12.76
C ALA A 31 8.78 7.06 12.78
N PHE A 32 8.31 8.28 12.48
CA PHE A 32 6.89 8.61 12.42
C PHE A 32 6.34 8.64 11.00
N SER A 33 7.20 8.59 9.97
CA SER A 33 6.79 8.68 8.58
C SER A 33 5.91 7.52 8.15
N GLY A 34 4.90 7.80 7.35
CA GLY A 34 3.97 6.84 6.78
C GLY A 34 2.52 7.25 6.93
N THR A 35 1.64 6.40 6.41
CA THR A 35 0.20 6.50 6.63
C THR A 35 -0.16 5.67 7.84
N TRP A 36 -0.91 6.28 8.76
CA TRP A 36 -1.41 5.69 9.99
C TRP A 36 -2.93 5.70 9.97
N TYR A 37 -3.55 4.60 10.41
CA TYR A 37 -5.01 4.44 10.46
C TYR A 37 -5.44 3.84 11.79
N GLY A 38 -6.57 4.32 12.29
CA GLY A 38 -7.16 3.78 13.53
C GLY A 38 -8.37 4.58 13.99
N SER A 39 -8.42 4.93 15.27
CA SER A 39 -9.59 5.56 15.88
C SER A 39 -9.30 6.90 16.53
N PHE A 40 -10.25 7.82 16.36
CA PHE A 40 -10.41 9.07 17.06
C PHE A 40 -11.68 8.96 17.91
N ARG A 41 -11.55 9.00 19.23
CA ARG A 41 -12.68 8.87 20.15
C ARG A 41 -12.82 10.11 21.01
N VAL A 42 -13.85 10.90 20.76
CA VAL A 42 -14.20 12.06 21.58
C VAL A 42 -14.89 11.57 22.86
N VAL A 43 -14.46 12.12 24.01
CA VAL A 43 -15.10 11.92 25.30
C VAL A 43 -15.81 13.21 25.67
N THR A 44 -17.15 13.17 25.71
CA THR A 44 -17.97 14.31 26.05
C THR A 44 -18.14 14.39 27.59
N PRO A 45 -18.40 15.60 28.18
CA PRO A 45 -18.56 15.76 29.64
C PRO A 45 -19.70 14.95 30.24
N ASP A 46 -20.74 14.62 29.44
CA ASP A 46 -21.88 13.77 29.85
C ASP A 46 -21.58 12.26 29.72
N GLY A 47 -20.32 11.87 29.42
CA GLY A 47 -19.89 10.48 29.35
C GLY A 47 -20.26 9.76 28.04
N LYS A 48 -20.90 10.45 27.09
CA LYS A 48 -21.10 9.90 25.75
C LYS A 48 -19.78 9.90 25.00
N SER A 49 -19.55 8.90 24.16
CA SER A 49 -18.40 8.84 23.28
C SER A 49 -18.83 8.78 21.83
N MET A 50 -18.24 9.62 21.00
CA MET A 50 -18.29 9.52 19.55
C MET A 50 -16.98 8.92 19.07
N ARG A 51 -17.04 7.95 18.17
CA ARG A 51 -15.87 7.34 17.56
C ARG A 51 -15.92 7.59 16.07
N ASP A 52 -14.80 8.00 15.52
CA ASP A 52 -14.57 8.16 14.09
C ASP A 52 -13.22 7.53 13.73
N ASN A 53 -12.93 7.44 12.46
CA ASN A 53 -11.62 7.06 11.97
C ASN A 53 -10.59 8.16 12.29
N ALA A 54 -9.37 7.75 12.54
CA ALA A 54 -8.21 8.63 12.57
C ALA A 54 -7.24 8.20 11.47
N ILE A 55 -6.92 9.11 10.58
CA ILE A 55 -5.91 8.92 9.53
C ILE A 55 -4.88 10.02 9.68
N LEU A 56 -3.60 9.64 9.74
CA LEU A 56 -2.48 10.58 9.70
C LEU A 56 -1.57 10.18 8.55
N VAL A 57 -1.19 11.15 7.73
CA VAL A 57 -0.17 11.00 6.70
C VAL A 57 1.02 11.88 7.10
N LEU A 58 2.12 11.27 7.47
CA LEU A 58 3.30 11.93 8.00
C LEU A 58 4.49 11.68 7.07
N THR A 59 5.20 12.73 6.72
CA THR A 59 6.39 12.64 5.85
C THR A 59 7.56 13.40 6.49
N CYS A 60 8.69 12.72 6.60
CA CYS A 60 9.95 13.35 7.01
C CYS A 60 10.69 13.86 5.76
N ASP A 61 10.83 15.17 5.65
CA ASP A 61 11.63 15.83 4.61
C ASP A 61 12.81 16.56 5.27
N ARG A 62 14.01 16.05 5.09
CA ARG A 62 15.27 16.62 5.62
C ARG A 62 15.19 16.99 7.11
N GLY A 63 14.66 16.07 7.93
CA GLY A 63 14.53 16.27 9.37
C GLY A 63 13.37 17.18 9.79
N THR A 64 12.51 17.58 8.85
CA THR A 64 11.27 18.31 9.11
C THR A 64 10.08 17.41 8.88
N MET A 65 9.19 17.32 9.86
CA MET A 65 7.95 16.58 9.71
C MET A 65 6.87 17.49 9.11
N VAL A 66 6.29 17.02 8.01
CA VAL A 66 5.10 17.58 7.39
C VAL A 66 4.02 16.51 7.30
N GLY A 67 2.78 16.90 7.15
CA GLY A 67 1.72 15.92 7.00
C GLY A 67 0.32 16.49 7.12
N SER A 68 -0.62 15.59 7.18
CA SER A 68 -2.05 15.88 7.27
C SER A 68 -2.76 14.82 8.13
N GLY A 69 -3.98 15.14 8.56
CA GLY A 69 -4.84 14.23 9.30
C GLY A 69 -6.32 14.47 9.02
N GLY A 70 -7.13 13.46 9.28
CA GLY A 70 -8.58 13.51 9.09
C GLY A 70 -9.24 12.16 9.33
N SER A 71 -10.53 12.07 9.07
CA SER A 71 -11.29 10.80 9.13
C SER A 71 -11.39 10.10 7.78
N ASN A 72 -11.05 10.79 6.70
CA ASN A 72 -11.05 10.30 5.33
C ASN A 72 -9.72 10.63 4.66
N ILE A 73 -9.13 9.70 3.92
CA ILE A 73 -7.83 9.88 3.26
C ILE A 73 -7.88 10.94 2.15
N ASP A 74 -9.03 11.13 1.51
CA ASP A 74 -9.23 12.11 0.44
C ASP A 74 -9.63 13.50 0.98
N GLN A 75 -9.86 13.62 2.30
CA GLN A 75 -10.25 14.86 2.97
C GLN A 75 -9.39 15.07 4.21
N GLN A 76 -8.18 15.54 3.99
CA GLN A 76 -7.19 15.74 5.03
C GLN A 76 -6.96 17.23 5.29
N ALA A 77 -6.74 17.57 6.56
CA ALA A 77 -6.28 18.91 6.97
C ALA A 77 -4.78 18.88 7.29
N PRO A 78 -4.02 19.94 6.98
CA PRO A 78 -2.61 19.98 7.27
C PRO A 78 -2.34 20.00 8.79
N ILE A 79 -1.26 19.37 9.21
CA ILE A 79 -0.70 19.53 10.55
C ILE A 79 0.23 20.74 10.58
N SER A 80 0.35 21.36 11.74
CA SER A 80 1.23 22.50 11.97
C SER A 80 1.90 22.39 13.34
N ARG A 81 2.87 23.30 13.64
CA ARG A 81 3.59 23.36 14.91
C ARG A 81 4.18 22.02 15.36
N VAL A 82 4.67 21.23 14.40
CA VAL A 82 5.13 19.86 14.67
C VAL A 82 6.42 19.88 15.50
N GLN A 83 6.41 19.13 16.60
CA GLN A 83 7.58 18.85 17.43
C GLN A 83 7.63 17.34 17.68
N PHE A 84 8.81 16.77 17.68
CA PHE A 84 9.01 15.37 18.01
C PHE A 84 10.28 15.18 18.83
N THR A 85 10.25 14.28 19.79
CA THR A 85 11.38 13.96 20.68
C THR A 85 11.30 12.50 21.07
N GLY A 86 12.30 11.72 20.66
CA GLY A 86 12.33 10.29 20.93
C GLY A 86 11.14 9.57 20.28
N ASP A 87 10.24 9.05 21.08
CA ASP A 87 9.05 8.31 20.71
C ASP A 87 7.74 9.13 20.75
N GLU A 88 7.84 10.44 20.99
CA GLU A 88 6.69 11.36 21.11
C GLU A 88 6.64 12.35 19.95
N ILE A 89 5.43 12.60 19.44
CA ILE A 89 5.13 13.62 18.42
C ILE A 89 3.97 14.50 18.91
N HIS A 90 4.15 15.80 18.76
CA HIS A 90 3.18 16.85 19.07
C HIS A 90 2.92 17.66 17.82
N PHE A 91 1.66 17.96 17.54
CA PHE A 91 1.28 18.81 16.42
C PHE A 91 -0.09 19.46 16.64
N HIS A 92 -0.38 20.46 15.87
CA HIS A 92 -1.64 21.17 15.87
C HIS A 92 -2.39 20.96 14.56
N MET A 93 -3.72 20.87 14.63
CA MET A 93 -4.63 20.89 13.49
C MET A 93 -5.77 21.89 13.73
N GLU A 94 -6.10 22.70 12.73
CA GLU A 94 -7.15 23.73 12.82
C GLU A 94 -8.61 23.19 12.84
N PRO A 95 -8.96 22.05 12.23
CA PRO A 95 -10.33 21.55 12.26
C PRO A 95 -10.90 21.45 13.68
N MET A 96 -12.22 21.61 13.82
CA MET A 96 -12.96 21.57 15.09
C MET A 96 -12.52 22.67 16.11
N GLY A 97 -12.07 23.83 15.60
CA GLY A 97 -11.68 24.95 16.42
C GLY A 97 -10.28 24.87 17.01
N GLY A 98 -9.44 24.06 16.42
CA GLY A 98 -8.05 23.84 16.82
C GLY A 98 -7.89 22.72 17.84
N LEU A 99 -7.08 21.71 17.49
CA LEU A 99 -6.73 20.61 18.38
C LEU A 99 -5.22 20.45 18.45
N ASP A 100 -4.71 20.34 19.67
CA ASP A 100 -3.32 19.99 19.96
C ASP A 100 -3.20 18.50 20.24
N PHE A 101 -2.42 17.79 19.44
CA PHE A 101 -2.20 16.37 19.52
C PHE A 101 -0.91 16.06 20.25
N HIS A 102 -0.98 15.09 21.16
CA HIS A 102 0.14 14.50 21.88
C HIS A 102 0.09 13.00 21.69
N LEU A 103 0.95 12.46 20.84
CA LEU A 103 0.98 11.03 20.54
C LEU A 103 2.34 10.45 20.91
N LYS A 104 2.32 9.22 21.39
CA LYS A 104 3.50 8.43 21.75
C LYS A 104 3.49 7.11 21.00
N ARG A 105 4.65 6.72 20.52
CA ARG A 105 4.84 5.42 19.91
C ARG A 105 4.85 4.31 20.97
N GLN A 106 4.00 3.31 20.78
CA GLN A 106 3.90 2.10 21.61
C GLN A 106 3.90 0.88 20.70
N GLY A 107 5.05 0.25 20.54
CA GLY A 107 5.23 -0.79 19.53
C GLY A 107 5.05 -0.24 18.11
N ASN A 108 4.06 -0.78 17.39
CA ASN A 108 3.67 -0.30 16.07
C ASN A 108 2.50 0.70 16.08
N HIS A 109 2.03 1.14 17.26
CA HIS A 109 0.96 2.14 17.37
C HIS A 109 1.51 3.54 17.68
N LEU A 110 0.75 4.57 17.27
CA LEU A 110 0.79 5.91 17.83
C LEU A 110 -0.46 6.10 18.68
N VAL A 111 -0.29 6.24 19.98
CA VAL A 111 -1.40 6.39 20.92
C VAL A 111 -1.26 7.70 21.69
N GLY A 112 -2.37 8.32 22.04
CA GLY A 112 -2.35 9.55 22.83
C GLY A 112 -3.67 10.29 22.84
N THR A 113 -3.57 11.61 22.94
CA THR A 113 -4.72 12.48 23.11
C THR A 113 -4.67 13.67 22.16
N ALA A 114 -5.86 14.19 21.84
CA ALA A 114 -6.04 15.52 21.28
C ALA A 114 -6.84 16.37 22.27
N SER A 115 -6.47 17.64 22.41
CA SER A 115 -7.10 18.59 23.32
C SER A 115 -7.33 19.94 22.65
N GLY A 116 -8.43 20.59 23.01
CA GLY A 116 -8.89 21.86 22.49
C GLY A 116 -10.32 22.11 22.95
N GLN A 117 -11.22 22.43 22.03
CA GLN A 117 -12.66 22.52 22.35
C GLN A 117 -13.26 21.16 22.76
N VAL A 118 -12.66 20.08 22.29
CA VAL A 118 -13.00 18.71 22.71
C VAL A 118 -11.75 17.98 23.21
N ARG A 119 -11.97 16.90 23.93
CA ARG A 119 -10.92 15.94 24.27
C ARG A 119 -11.16 14.66 23.52
N ALA A 120 -10.10 14.12 22.94
CA ALA A 120 -10.17 12.84 22.24
C ALA A 120 -8.99 11.94 22.60
N VAL A 121 -9.22 10.64 22.46
CA VAL A 121 -8.19 9.61 22.55
C VAL A 121 -7.95 9.10 21.12
N ILE A 122 -6.69 8.97 20.76
CA ILE A 122 -6.22 8.52 19.45
C ILE A 122 -5.46 7.22 19.63
N ASP A 123 -5.72 6.27 18.74
CA ASP A 123 -4.97 5.03 18.60
C ASP A 123 -4.93 4.67 17.12
N VAL A 124 -3.74 4.77 16.52
CA VAL A 124 -3.51 4.51 15.09
C VAL A 124 -2.30 3.60 14.89
N GLN A 125 -2.35 2.78 13.86
CA GLN A 125 -1.28 1.86 13.43
C GLN A 125 -0.90 2.10 11.97
N PRO A 126 0.28 1.63 11.50
CA PRO A 126 0.68 1.78 10.11
C PRO A 126 -0.33 1.18 9.14
N ALA A 127 -0.64 1.90 8.08
CA ALA A 127 -1.55 1.50 7.02
C ALA A 127 -0.98 1.86 5.64
N PRO A 128 0.09 1.20 5.19
CA PRO A 128 0.82 1.59 3.98
C PRO A 128 0.02 1.43 2.69
N GLY A 129 -1.06 0.63 2.71
CA GLY A 129 -1.99 0.46 1.60
C GLY A 129 -3.16 1.45 1.59
N LEU A 130 -3.26 2.34 2.58
CA LEU A 130 -4.27 3.39 2.60
C LEU A 130 -3.74 4.62 1.85
N LEU A 131 -4.21 4.79 0.64
CA LEU A 131 -3.80 5.82 -0.32
C LEU A 131 -5.01 6.65 -0.74
N PRO A 132 -4.82 7.90 -1.21
CA PRO A 132 -5.85 8.65 -1.92
C PRO A 132 -6.47 7.81 -3.04
N HIS A 133 -7.78 7.98 -3.28
CA HIS A 133 -8.53 7.10 -4.16
C HIS A 133 -7.91 6.93 -5.54
N ASP A 134 -7.58 8.03 -6.23
CA ASP A 134 -7.01 7.97 -7.59
C ASP A 134 -5.65 7.25 -7.61
N GLN A 135 -4.83 7.46 -6.58
CA GLN A 135 -3.55 6.76 -6.45
C GLN A 135 -3.76 5.26 -6.20
N LEU A 136 -4.73 4.91 -5.35
CA LEU A 136 -5.06 3.51 -5.07
C LEU A 136 -5.53 2.80 -6.35
N VAL A 137 -6.44 3.42 -7.10
CA VAL A 137 -6.91 2.90 -8.39
C VAL A 137 -5.75 2.67 -9.34
N ALA A 138 -4.85 3.65 -9.49
CA ALA A 138 -3.69 3.53 -10.38
C ALA A 138 -2.74 2.41 -9.96
N GLU A 139 -2.43 2.29 -8.66
CA GLU A 139 -1.52 1.26 -8.15
C GLU A 139 -2.10 -0.16 -8.27
N ILE A 140 -3.40 -0.35 -7.96
CA ILE A 140 -4.06 -1.66 -8.06
C ILE A 140 -4.21 -2.07 -9.52
N SER A 141 -4.67 -1.16 -10.40
CA SER A 141 -4.78 -1.43 -11.83
C SER A 141 -3.43 -1.81 -12.47
N ASP A 142 -2.32 -1.18 -12.04
CA ASP A 142 -0.99 -1.53 -12.50
C ASP A 142 -0.54 -2.91 -11.97
N ALA A 143 -0.88 -3.24 -10.72
CA ALA A 143 -0.57 -4.55 -10.12
C ALA A 143 -1.36 -5.66 -10.81
N ASP A 144 -2.68 -5.48 -11.02
CA ASP A 144 -3.54 -6.40 -11.77
C ASP A 144 -3.02 -6.62 -13.20
N ARG A 145 -2.77 -5.54 -13.93
CA ARG A 145 -2.22 -5.62 -15.28
C ARG A 145 -0.93 -6.44 -15.35
N LYS A 146 0.00 -6.22 -14.43
CA LYS A 146 1.29 -6.94 -14.38
C LYS A 146 1.12 -8.40 -13.95
N LEU A 147 0.20 -8.68 -13.02
CA LEU A 147 -0.16 -10.05 -12.63
C LEU A 147 -0.64 -10.83 -13.86
N PHE A 148 -1.58 -10.27 -14.62
CA PHE A 148 -2.13 -10.94 -15.78
C PHE A 148 -1.19 -10.94 -17.01
N GLU A 149 -0.33 -9.95 -17.17
CA GLU A 149 0.77 -10.01 -18.14
C GLU A 149 1.70 -11.22 -17.85
N ALA A 150 2.00 -11.46 -16.57
CA ALA A 150 2.78 -12.64 -16.17
C ALA A 150 2.01 -13.95 -16.40
N PHE A 151 0.71 -13.97 -16.14
CA PHE A 151 -0.19 -15.09 -16.43
C PHE A 151 -0.27 -15.40 -17.93
N ASP A 152 -0.50 -14.39 -18.76
CA ASP A 152 -0.66 -14.50 -20.21
C ASP A 152 0.64 -14.98 -20.89
N THR A 153 1.79 -14.53 -20.38
CA THR A 153 3.12 -14.87 -20.91
C THR A 153 3.75 -16.09 -20.25
N CYS A 154 3.02 -16.80 -19.38
CA CYS A 154 3.56 -17.95 -18.63
C CYS A 154 4.82 -17.63 -17.82
N ASN A 155 4.97 -16.41 -17.35
CA ASN A 155 6.07 -16.01 -16.48
C ASN A 155 5.78 -16.38 -15.02
N ILE A 156 5.99 -17.66 -14.67
CA ILE A 156 5.67 -18.19 -13.34
C ILE A 156 6.35 -17.42 -12.19
N PRO A 157 7.66 -17.05 -12.29
CA PRO A 157 8.29 -16.27 -11.22
C PRO A 157 7.64 -14.89 -11.01
N ALA A 158 7.30 -14.18 -12.09
CA ALA A 158 6.64 -12.88 -12.00
C ALA A 158 5.21 -13.02 -11.44
N TYR A 159 4.43 -14.00 -11.90
CA TYR A 159 3.10 -14.31 -11.39
C TYR A 159 3.13 -14.61 -9.88
N ALA A 160 4.03 -15.50 -9.44
CA ALA A 160 4.25 -15.81 -8.03
C ALA A 160 4.62 -14.57 -7.20
N GLY A 161 5.31 -13.61 -7.83
CA GLY A 161 5.70 -12.34 -7.22
C GLY A 161 4.52 -11.47 -6.78
N TYR A 162 3.34 -11.61 -7.39
CA TYR A 162 2.12 -10.88 -7.01
C TYR A 162 1.23 -11.64 -6.02
N LEU A 163 1.41 -12.94 -5.86
CA LEU A 163 0.61 -13.74 -4.94
C LEU A 163 1.19 -13.72 -3.52
N SER A 164 0.31 -13.70 -2.53
CA SER A 164 0.69 -13.97 -1.14
C SER A 164 0.90 -15.48 -0.92
N PRO A 165 1.88 -15.90 -0.10
CA PRO A 165 1.98 -17.29 0.32
C PRO A 165 0.71 -17.83 0.99
N ASP A 166 -0.08 -16.94 1.61
CA ASP A 166 -1.37 -17.26 2.27
C ASP A 166 -2.58 -17.03 1.36
N LEU A 167 -2.37 -17.07 0.03
CA LEU A 167 -3.44 -16.89 -0.94
C LEU A 167 -4.55 -17.93 -0.74
N GLU A 168 -5.80 -17.46 -0.78
CA GLU A 168 -6.98 -18.31 -0.96
C GLU A 168 -7.74 -17.86 -2.20
N PHE A 169 -7.93 -18.79 -3.12
CA PHE A 169 -8.70 -18.59 -4.32
C PHE A 169 -9.97 -19.45 -4.27
N TYR A 170 -11.11 -18.80 -4.39
CA TYR A 170 -12.43 -19.41 -4.41
C TYR A 170 -13.02 -19.28 -5.81
N HIS A 171 -13.28 -20.42 -6.44
CA HIS A 171 -13.80 -20.48 -7.80
C HIS A 171 -15.13 -21.25 -7.79
N ASP A 172 -16.19 -20.66 -8.37
CA ASP A 172 -17.54 -21.26 -8.33
C ASP A 172 -17.64 -22.64 -8.97
N GLN A 173 -16.77 -22.95 -9.94
CA GLN A 173 -16.70 -24.26 -10.60
C GLN A 173 -15.53 -25.13 -10.10
N GLY A 174 -14.43 -24.52 -9.68
CA GLY A 174 -13.18 -25.19 -9.32
C GLY A 174 -12.96 -25.39 -7.81
N GLY A 175 -13.83 -24.81 -6.97
CA GLY A 175 -13.70 -24.88 -5.52
C GLY A 175 -12.59 -23.98 -4.96
N LYS A 176 -12.02 -24.38 -3.82
CA LYS A 176 -10.97 -23.62 -3.12
C LYS A 176 -9.60 -24.16 -3.47
N THR A 177 -8.68 -23.25 -3.84
CA THR A 177 -7.24 -23.52 -4.04
C THR A 177 -6.38 -22.46 -3.33
N GLY A 178 -5.10 -22.72 -3.22
CA GLY A 178 -4.13 -21.82 -2.58
C GLY A 178 -2.97 -21.46 -3.50
N TYR A 179 -1.95 -20.83 -2.91
CA TYR A 179 -0.77 -20.34 -3.63
C TYR A 179 -0.10 -21.41 -4.50
N GLN A 180 0.18 -22.58 -3.94
CA GLN A 180 0.92 -23.62 -4.66
C GLN A 180 0.09 -24.20 -5.81
N GLU A 181 -1.19 -24.49 -5.56
CA GLU A 181 -2.10 -25.00 -6.60
C GLU A 181 -2.27 -24.02 -7.75
N GLN A 182 -2.29 -22.71 -7.48
CA GLN A 182 -2.33 -21.68 -8.52
C GLN A 182 -1.08 -21.71 -9.40
N LEU A 183 0.11 -21.84 -8.81
CA LEU A 183 1.36 -21.97 -9.57
C LEU A 183 1.42 -23.26 -10.38
N ASP A 184 0.97 -24.35 -9.82
CA ASP A 184 0.98 -25.66 -10.50
C ASP A 184 -0.03 -25.69 -11.66
N SER A 185 -1.21 -25.13 -11.45
CA SER A 185 -2.21 -24.95 -12.52
C SER A 185 -1.68 -24.11 -13.68
N LEU A 186 -1.01 -22.98 -13.39
CA LEU A 186 -0.40 -22.16 -14.43
C LEU A 186 0.72 -22.89 -15.17
N ARG A 187 1.59 -23.64 -14.46
CA ARG A 187 2.65 -24.44 -15.08
C ARG A 187 2.08 -25.52 -15.99
N GLN A 188 1.04 -26.24 -15.53
CA GLN A 188 0.38 -27.27 -16.31
C GLN A 188 -0.21 -26.69 -17.59
N ARG A 189 -1.02 -25.63 -17.49
CA ARG A 189 -1.64 -24.94 -18.63
C ARG A 189 -0.60 -24.51 -19.67
N CYS A 190 0.48 -23.90 -19.20
CA CYS A 190 1.58 -23.45 -20.07
C CYS A 190 2.32 -24.62 -20.72
N GLY A 191 2.52 -25.74 -19.98
CA GLY A 191 3.15 -26.95 -20.49
C GLY A 191 2.31 -27.66 -21.55
N GLU A 192 0.99 -27.58 -21.46
CA GLU A 192 0.04 -28.10 -22.44
C GLU A 192 -0.11 -27.21 -23.69
N GLY A 193 0.50 -26.00 -23.66
CA GLY A 193 0.46 -25.03 -24.77
C GLY A 193 -0.87 -24.30 -24.90
N LEU A 194 -1.70 -24.31 -23.87
CA LEU A 194 -2.92 -23.50 -23.83
C LEU A 194 -2.55 -22.05 -23.47
N VAL A 195 -2.49 -21.19 -24.47
CA VAL A 195 -2.24 -19.77 -24.29
C VAL A 195 -3.59 -19.06 -24.09
N LEU A 196 -3.77 -18.51 -22.91
CA LEU A 196 -4.90 -17.65 -22.58
C LEU A 196 -4.41 -16.21 -22.45
N ARG A 197 -5.21 -15.26 -22.95
CA ARG A 197 -5.04 -13.83 -22.73
C ARG A 197 -6.25 -13.31 -21.97
N ARG A 198 -5.99 -12.60 -20.87
CA ARG A 198 -7.04 -11.98 -20.07
C ARG A 198 -7.25 -10.54 -20.52
N GLU A 199 -8.51 -10.10 -20.51
CA GLU A 199 -8.93 -8.73 -20.75
C GLU A 199 -10.01 -8.31 -19.74
N LEU A 200 -9.88 -7.11 -19.17
CA LEU A 200 -10.93 -6.51 -18.34
C LEU A 200 -12.05 -5.99 -19.25
N VAL A 201 -13.28 -6.26 -18.87
CA VAL A 201 -14.43 -5.63 -19.52
C VAL A 201 -14.41 -4.13 -19.21
N HIS A 202 -14.52 -3.33 -20.27
CA HIS A 202 -14.48 -1.86 -20.14
C HIS A 202 -15.48 -1.36 -19.09
N ASP A 203 -15.05 -0.37 -18.28
CA ASP A 203 -15.82 0.28 -17.20
C ASP A 203 -16.35 -0.66 -16.10
N SER A 204 -15.90 -1.91 -16.04
CA SER A 204 -16.30 -2.84 -14.97
C SER A 204 -15.44 -2.76 -13.71
N LEU A 205 -14.25 -2.16 -13.81
CA LEU A 205 -13.29 -2.10 -12.70
C LEU A 205 -13.73 -1.14 -11.59
N VAL A 206 -13.79 -1.66 -10.38
CA VAL A 206 -14.05 -0.89 -9.15
C VAL A 206 -12.96 -1.21 -8.14
N VAL A 207 -12.30 -0.19 -7.62
CA VAL A 207 -11.28 -0.32 -6.58
C VAL A 207 -11.69 0.50 -5.37
N ASN A 208 -11.64 -0.11 -4.18
CA ASN A 208 -11.93 0.54 -2.91
C ASN A 208 -10.82 0.27 -1.91
N ALA A 209 -10.54 1.24 -1.04
CA ALA A 209 -9.67 1.00 0.09
C ALA A 209 -10.32 0.02 1.08
N ALA A 210 -9.50 -0.87 1.65
CA ALA A 210 -9.80 -1.64 2.85
C ALA A 210 -8.90 -1.13 3.98
N PRO A 211 -9.31 -0.07 4.72
CA PRO A 211 -8.46 0.63 5.67
C PRO A 211 -7.89 -0.31 6.73
N GLY A 212 -6.58 -0.19 7.00
CA GLY A 212 -5.85 -1.08 7.92
C GLY A 212 -5.47 -2.44 7.33
N PHE A 213 -5.87 -2.73 6.07
CA PHE A 213 -5.54 -3.99 5.40
C PHE A 213 -4.93 -3.79 4.01
N GLY A 214 -5.60 -3.06 3.11
CA GLY A 214 -5.16 -2.87 1.73
C GLY A 214 -6.25 -2.36 0.80
N ALA A 215 -6.59 -3.12 -0.25
CA ALA A 215 -7.58 -2.76 -1.25
C ALA A 215 -8.51 -3.93 -1.61
N ILE A 216 -9.69 -3.58 -2.07
CA ILE A 216 -10.67 -4.48 -2.68
C ILE A 216 -10.79 -4.05 -4.13
N GLU A 217 -10.59 -4.98 -5.04
CA GLU A 217 -10.80 -4.83 -6.47
C GLU A 217 -11.94 -5.74 -6.92
N ALA A 218 -12.81 -5.26 -7.80
CA ALA A 218 -13.84 -6.07 -8.42
C ALA A 218 -14.03 -5.65 -9.87
N ALA A 219 -14.23 -6.64 -10.76
CA ALA A 219 -14.52 -6.39 -12.15
C ALA A 219 -15.13 -7.62 -12.83
N THR A 220 -15.41 -7.48 -14.13
CA THR A 220 -15.65 -8.58 -15.05
C THR A 220 -14.45 -8.71 -15.97
N HIS A 221 -14.02 -9.93 -16.24
CA HIS A 221 -12.96 -10.21 -17.17
C HIS A 221 -13.35 -11.27 -18.21
N GLN A 222 -12.66 -11.24 -19.34
CA GLN A 222 -12.79 -12.19 -20.41
C GLN A 222 -11.44 -12.86 -20.65
N PHE A 223 -11.48 -14.15 -20.91
CA PHE A 223 -10.33 -14.94 -21.32
C PHE A 223 -10.48 -15.34 -22.77
N TYR A 224 -9.44 -15.16 -23.55
CA TYR A 224 -9.37 -15.53 -24.95
C TYR A 224 -8.33 -16.63 -25.12
N ALA A 225 -8.72 -17.75 -25.74
CA ALA A 225 -7.80 -18.82 -26.08
C ALA A 225 -7.23 -18.59 -27.48
N LYS A 226 -5.90 -18.63 -27.59
CA LYS A 226 -5.19 -18.46 -28.84
C LYS A 226 -5.02 -19.80 -29.54
N GLN A 227 -5.47 -19.88 -30.79
CA GLN A 227 -5.31 -21.03 -31.67
C GLN A 227 -3.90 -21.10 -32.28
N LYS A 228 -3.55 -22.27 -32.83
CA LYS A 228 -2.25 -22.47 -33.49
C LYS A 228 -2.06 -21.60 -34.75
N ASP A 229 -3.14 -21.21 -35.39
CA ASP A 229 -3.15 -20.31 -36.54
C ASP A 229 -3.05 -18.82 -36.14
N GLY A 230 -3.00 -18.51 -34.86
CA GLY A 230 -2.91 -17.16 -34.30
C GLY A 230 -4.26 -16.49 -34.07
N THR A 231 -5.38 -17.10 -34.43
CA THR A 231 -6.73 -16.58 -34.13
C THR A 231 -7.04 -16.72 -32.65
N GLU A 232 -7.86 -15.83 -32.12
CA GLU A 232 -8.35 -15.89 -30.73
C GLU A 232 -9.86 -16.07 -30.72
N HIS A 233 -10.36 -16.84 -29.74
CA HIS A 233 -11.78 -16.95 -29.48
C HIS A 233 -12.05 -16.76 -27.98
N LEU A 234 -13.20 -16.20 -27.66
CA LEU A 234 -13.65 -16.06 -26.27
C LEU A 234 -13.77 -17.45 -25.66
N TYR A 235 -13.02 -17.67 -24.58
CA TYR A 235 -12.95 -18.93 -23.84
C TYR A 235 -13.87 -18.91 -22.62
N ALA A 236 -13.87 -17.81 -21.86
CA ALA A 236 -14.71 -17.64 -20.68
C ALA A 236 -14.92 -16.15 -20.36
N THR A 237 -16.05 -15.85 -19.75
CA THR A 237 -16.31 -14.57 -19.08
C THR A 237 -16.62 -14.88 -17.61
N ALA A 238 -16.06 -14.11 -16.68
CA ALA A 238 -16.33 -14.27 -15.26
C ALA A 238 -16.28 -12.93 -14.52
N LYS A 239 -16.95 -12.87 -13.38
CA LYS A 239 -16.78 -11.80 -12.40
C LYS A 239 -15.74 -12.20 -11.38
N PHE A 240 -15.04 -11.22 -10.83
CA PHE A 240 -14.12 -11.46 -9.74
C PHE A 240 -14.18 -10.37 -8.67
N THR A 241 -13.76 -10.76 -7.48
CA THR A 241 -13.41 -9.85 -6.38
C THR A 241 -12.07 -10.29 -5.84
N GLU A 242 -11.13 -9.37 -5.78
CA GLU A 242 -9.77 -9.58 -5.30
C GLU A 242 -9.47 -8.70 -4.10
N ILE A 243 -8.73 -9.26 -3.14
CA ILE A 243 -8.26 -8.52 -1.97
C ILE A 243 -6.75 -8.46 -2.00
N TRP A 244 -6.25 -7.25 -2.06
CA TRP A 244 -4.84 -6.91 -2.09
C TRP A 244 -4.36 -6.38 -0.75
N THR A 245 -3.17 -6.78 -0.32
CA THR A 245 -2.47 -6.18 0.83
C THR A 245 -1.15 -5.58 0.39
N LYS A 246 -0.72 -4.48 1.02
CA LYS A 246 0.57 -3.86 0.73
C LYS A 246 1.57 -4.26 1.80
N ALA A 247 2.40 -5.25 1.51
CA ALA A 247 3.44 -5.73 2.40
C ALA A 247 4.81 -5.36 1.86
N SER A 248 5.69 -4.81 2.72
CA SER A 248 7.06 -4.42 2.34
C SER A 248 7.13 -3.54 1.09
N GLY A 249 6.13 -2.65 0.91
CA GLY A 249 6.04 -1.73 -0.22
C GLY A 249 5.48 -2.32 -1.52
N SER A 250 5.17 -3.62 -1.56
CA SER A 250 4.62 -4.29 -2.74
C SER A 250 3.20 -4.79 -2.50
N TRP A 251 2.33 -4.66 -3.52
CA TRP A 251 1.01 -5.24 -3.51
C TRP A 251 1.06 -6.75 -3.69
N LYS A 252 0.30 -7.46 -2.85
CA LYS A 252 0.14 -8.93 -2.87
C LYS A 252 -1.33 -9.29 -2.82
N LEU A 253 -1.72 -10.18 -3.70
CA LEU A 253 -3.05 -10.74 -3.77
C LEU A 253 -3.21 -11.83 -2.71
N VAL A 254 -4.15 -11.66 -1.80
CA VAL A 254 -4.36 -12.57 -0.65
C VAL A 254 -5.66 -13.34 -0.76
N ARG A 255 -6.67 -12.81 -1.47
CA ARG A 255 -7.96 -13.48 -1.71
C ARG A 255 -8.41 -13.20 -3.12
N ILE A 256 -8.94 -14.25 -3.76
CA ILE A 256 -9.62 -14.18 -5.06
C ILE A 256 -10.96 -14.90 -4.91
N ILE A 257 -12.02 -14.26 -5.36
CA ILE A 257 -13.34 -14.88 -5.53
C ILE A 257 -13.67 -14.71 -7.01
N SER A 258 -13.74 -15.81 -7.77
CA SER A 258 -14.08 -15.81 -9.19
C SER A 258 -15.36 -16.60 -9.39
N TYR A 259 -16.34 -15.98 -10.04
CA TYR A 259 -17.71 -16.49 -10.10
C TYR A 259 -18.46 -16.01 -11.34
N ASP A 260 -19.65 -16.58 -11.58
CA ASP A 260 -20.52 -16.27 -12.73
C ASP A 260 -19.81 -16.59 -14.07
N HIS A 261 -19.13 -17.75 -14.11
CA HIS A 261 -18.45 -18.22 -15.32
C HIS A 261 -19.42 -18.63 -16.41
N GLN A 262 -19.23 -18.06 -17.60
CA GLN A 262 -20.03 -18.29 -18.80
C GLN A 262 -19.13 -18.67 -19.98
#